data_e21d13a16878fe9ed87e6bca2866266e
#
_entry.id   e21d13a16878fe9ed87e6bca2866266e
#
_cell.length_a   1.000
_cell.length_b   1.000
_cell.length_c   1.000
_cell.angle_alpha   90.00
_cell.angle_beta   90.00
_cell.angle_gamma   90.00
#
_symmetry.space_group_name_H-M   'P 1'
#
loop_
_entity.id
_entity.type
_entity.pdbx_description
1 polymer ?
#
loop_
_entity_poly.entity_id
_entity_poly.type
_entity_poly.pdbx_seq_one_letter_code
_entity_poly.pdbx_strand_id
1 'polypeptide(L)'
;MIRNKCLWWGLLVSASVFLVLPNAQSKPAKKKAKTTTAEASPAPEATPSLEPKALDILKAASSRLAAAHTMKFTAIHFYESPSRQGHPLAFTTKSEVTLQRPDKLRVIMSADGPASEFYYDGKKIMAYAPAENLVAVADAPPTIDAALEQAYHSAAIYFPFDDWIVADPYKEMSEGMKLAYYIGQSKVVGGTTTDMVAYIDHGVFIQAWIGAEDKLPRLLHATYLEDPERLRHTLVLSDWQLDAAVPPDTFASAKAASANPMPFAHPHPEASPGTEPTAKGKPPKKQ
;
A
#
# COMPACT_ATOMS: atom_id res chain seq x y z
N MET A 1 12.85 -3.66 -11.62
CA MET A 1 12.34 -5.04 -11.92
C MET A 1 11.39 -5.45 -10.80
N ILE A 2 10.24 -4.77 -10.71
CA ILE A 2 9.23 -5.04 -9.68
C ILE A 2 8.09 -5.77 -10.39
N ARG A 3 8.25 -7.08 -10.55
CA ARG A 3 7.20 -7.98 -11.07
C ARG A 3 6.51 -8.62 -9.87
N ASN A 4 5.19 -8.36 -9.73
CA ASN A 4 4.24 -9.01 -8.82
C ASN A 4 4.24 -8.57 -7.34
N LYS A 5 4.05 -7.28 -7.04
CA LYS A 5 3.69 -6.83 -5.69
C LYS A 5 2.20 -7.07 -5.31
N CYS A 6 1.39 -7.62 -6.21
CA CYS A 6 -0.08 -7.62 -6.08
C CYS A 6 -0.72 -8.88 -5.49
N LEU A 7 -0.01 -9.85 -4.91
CA LEU A 7 -0.64 -11.14 -4.65
C LEU A 7 -0.58 -11.69 -3.21
N TRP A 8 -0.18 -10.94 -2.19
CA TRP A 8 -0.15 -11.53 -0.84
C TRP A 8 -0.37 -10.51 0.29
N TRP A 9 -1.61 -10.09 0.46
CA TRP A 9 -2.11 -9.53 1.71
C TRP A 9 -3.04 -10.54 2.37
N GLY A 10 -2.48 -11.51 3.01
CA GLY A 10 -3.23 -12.52 3.74
C GLY A 10 -2.56 -12.85 5.07
N LEU A 11 -3.25 -12.57 6.16
CA LEU A 11 -3.15 -13.20 7.47
C LEU A 11 -2.09 -12.70 8.46
N LEU A 12 -2.49 -11.66 9.22
CA LEU A 12 -2.21 -11.67 10.67
C LEU A 12 -3.48 -12.15 11.39
N VAL A 13 -3.56 -13.44 11.68
CA VAL A 13 -4.65 -14.05 12.45
C VAL A 13 -4.28 -14.02 13.92
N SER A 14 -4.90 -13.14 14.70
CA SER A 14 -5.02 -13.26 16.14
C SER A 14 -6.16 -14.24 16.46
N ALA A 15 -5.83 -15.34 17.13
CA ALA A 15 -6.80 -16.34 17.60
C ALA A 15 -7.63 -15.75 18.74
N SER A 16 -8.91 -15.47 18.51
CA SER A 16 -9.90 -15.20 19.56
C SER A 16 -10.91 -16.33 19.59
N VAL A 17 -10.97 -17.02 20.73
CA VAL A 17 -11.92 -18.06 21.06
C VAL A 17 -13.29 -17.43 21.30
N PHE A 18 -14.33 -17.82 20.54
CA PHE A 18 -15.73 -17.47 20.82
C PHE A 18 -16.56 -18.72 21.11
N LEU A 19 -17.25 -18.63 22.24
CA LEU A 19 -18.26 -19.59 22.69
C LEU A 19 -19.47 -19.63 21.73
N VAL A 20 -19.91 -20.82 21.41
CA VAL A 20 -21.12 -21.11 20.64
C VAL A 20 -22.34 -21.17 21.56
N LEU A 21 -23.39 -20.41 21.27
CA LEU A 21 -24.74 -20.62 21.77
C LEU A 21 -25.68 -20.91 20.57
N PRO A 22 -26.60 -21.86 20.69
CA PRO A 22 -27.47 -22.24 19.58
C PRO A 22 -28.71 -21.31 19.44
N ASN A 23 -29.07 -20.98 18.22
CA ASN A 23 -30.28 -20.20 17.95
C ASN A 23 -31.27 -20.98 17.09
N ALA A 24 -32.54 -20.77 17.41
CA ALA A 24 -33.69 -21.49 16.90
C ALA A 24 -34.13 -21.00 15.49
N GLN A 25 -34.64 -21.95 14.71
CA GLN A 25 -35.16 -21.74 13.35
C GLN A 25 -36.50 -21.03 13.34
N SER A 26 -36.67 -20.05 12.45
CA SER A 26 -37.99 -19.62 11.95
C SER A 26 -37.96 -19.53 10.43
N LYS A 27 -38.93 -20.21 9.76
CA LYS A 27 -39.13 -20.23 8.30
C LYS A 27 -39.78 -18.91 7.83
N PRO A 28 -39.35 -18.31 6.72
CA PRO A 28 -40.16 -17.28 6.04
C PRO A 28 -40.90 -17.83 4.82
N ALA A 29 -42.11 -17.31 4.65
CA ALA A 29 -43.07 -17.63 3.57
C ALA A 29 -42.61 -17.03 2.22
N LYS A 30 -42.78 -17.79 1.13
CA LYS A 30 -42.54 -17.39 -0.25
C LYS A 30 -43.57 -16.37 -0.75
N LYS A 31 -43.11 -15.15 -1.10
CA LYS A 31 -43.88 -14.22 -1.95
C LYS A 31 -43.13 -14.09 -3.27
N LYS A 32 -43.71 -14.54 -4.38
CA LYS A 32 -43.21 -14.38 -5.75
C LYS A 32 -43.33 -12.93 -6.17
N ALA A 33 -42.22 -12.20 -6.29
CA ALA A 33 -42.16 -10.94 -7.01
C ALA A 33 -41.66 -11.21 -8.42
N LYS A 34 -42.39 -10.70 -9.41
CA LYS A 34 -42.04 -10.78 -10.84
C LYS A 34 -41.04 -9.70 -11.13
N THR A 35 -39.74 -10.05 -11.18
CA THR A 35 -38.66 -9.12 -11.53
C THR A 35 -38.56 -9.05 -13.04
N THR A 36 -38.92 -7.90 -13.61
CA THR A 36 -38.59 -7.58 -15.01
C THR A 36 -37.13 -7.21 -15.04
N THR A 37 -36.29 -8.11 -15.53
CA THR A 37 -34.86 -7.85 -15.78
C THR A 37 -34.78 -6.90 -16.97
N ALA A 38 -34.46 -5.64 -16.72
CA ALA A 38 -33.98 -4.74 -17.76
C ALA A 38 -32.57 -5.21 -18.14
N GLU A 39 -32.41 -5.69 -19.34
CA GLU A 39 -31.14 -6.08 -19.92
C GLU A 39 -30.30 -4.80 -20.07
N ALA A 40 -29.31 -4.64 -19.19
CA ALA A 40 -28.34 -3.55 -19.29
C ALA A 40 -27.52 -3.77 -20.58
N SER A 41 -27.67 -2.84 -21.53
CA SER A 41 -26.83 -2.81 -22.74
C SER A 41 -25.35 -2.81 -22.30
N PRO A 42 -24.48 -3.66 -22.84
CA PRO A 42 -23.08 -3.63 -22.50
C PRO A 42 -22.53 -2.25 -22.83
N ALA A 43 -21.89 -1.62 -21.84
CA ALA A 43 -21.15 -0.40 -22.07
C ALA A 43 -20.08 -0.66 -23.14
N PRO A 44 -19.83 0.28 -24.07
CA PRO A 44 -18.80 0.10 -25.09
C PRO A 44 -17.47 -0.18 -24.39
N GLU A 45 -16.80 -1.26 -24.77
CA GLU A 45 -15.43 -1.54 -24.32
C GLU A 45 -14.56 -0.36 -24.75
N ALA A 46 -14.16 0.46 -23.77
CA ALA A 46 -13.22 1.55 -24.02
C ALA A 46 -11.90 0.94 -24.45
N THR A 47 -11.44 1.27 -25.66
CA THR A 47 -10.12 0.90 -26.13
C THR A 47 -9.08 1.44 -25.15
N PRO A 48 -8.15 0.63 -24.63
CA PRO A 48 -7.10 1.11 -23.74
C PRO A 48 -6.38 2.30 -24.38
N SER A 49 -6.36 3.43 -23.70
CA SER A 49 -5.77 4.67 -24.21
C SER A 49 -4.96 5.34 -23.11
N LEU A 50 -3.80 5.87 -23.47
CA LEU A 50 -2.96 6.72 -22.63
C LEU A 50 -3.24 8.17 -23.01
N GLU A 51 -4.18 8.81 -22.32
CA GLU A 51 -4.55 10.19 -22.60
C GLU A 51 -3.44 11.16 -22.18
N PRO A 52 -2.92 12.02 -23.08
CA PRO A 52 -1.80 12.91 -22.77
C PRO A 52 -2.03 13.79 -21.54
N LYS A 53 -3.23 14.31 -21.35
CA LYS A 53 -3.57 15.16 -20.21
C LYS A 53 -3.42 14.42 -18.87
N ALA A 54 -3.83 13.15 -18.80
CA ALA A 54 -3.66 12.34 -17.59
C ALA A 54 -2.17 12.07 -17.31
N LEU A 55 -1.42 11.73 -18.35
CA LEU A 55 0.02 11.52 -18.24
C LEU A 55 0.76 12.77 -17.76
N ASP A 56 0.39 13.95 -18.29
CA ASP A 56 1.03 15.22 -17.93
C ASP A 56 0.77 15.58 -16.45
N ILE A 57 -0.45 15.28 -15.94
CA ILE A 57 -0.77 15.48 -14.52
C ILE A 57 0.07 14.55 -13.63
N LEU A 58 0.17 13.26 -13.97
CA LEU A 58 0.97 12.29 -13.23
C LEU A 58 2.47 12.63 -13.26
N LYS A 59 3.00 13.03 -14.43
CA LYS A 59 4.38 13.51 -14.58
C LYS A 59 4.66 14.75 -13.74
N ALA A 60 3.74 15.72 -13.73
CA ALA A 60 3.90 16.92 -12.93
C ALA A 60 3.94 16.62 -11.43
N ALA A 61 3.08 15.70 -10.94
CA ALA A 61 3.07 15.26 -9.56
C ALA A 61 4.38 14.54 -9.21
N SER A 62 4.81 13.59 -10.03
CA SER A 62 6.07 12.89 -9.87
C SER A 62 7.27 13.86 -9.83
N SER A 63 7.36 14.76 -10.81
CA SER A 63 8.45 15.76 -10.87
C SER A 63 8.47 16.66 -9.63
N ARG A 64 7.31 17.03 -9.11
CA ARG A 64 7.20 17.84 -7.89
C ARG A 64 7.76 17.13 -6.67
N LEU A 65 7.47 15.82 -6.52
CA LEU A 65 7.95 15.00 -5.41
C LEU A 65 9.42 14.60 -5.57
N ALA A 66 9.84 14.26 -6.79
CA ALA A 66 11.23 13.89 -7.09
C ALA A 66 12.19 15.06 -6.85
N ALA A 67 11.76 16.30 -7.11
CA ALA A 67 12.58 17.50 -6.91
C ALA A 67 12.77 17.86 -5.42
N ALA A 68 11.91 17.39 -4.52
CA ALA A 68 12.00 17.71 -3.10
C ALA A 68 13.16 16.96 -2.43
N HIS A 69 14.04 17.70 -1.75
CA HIS A 69 15.13 17.12 -0.97
C HIS A 69 14.63 16.49 0.33
N THR A 70 13.68 17.16 1.00
CA THR A 70 13.00 16.63 2.18
C THR A 70 11.49 16.65 1.99
N MET A 71 10.81 15.66 2.55
CA MET A 71 9.34 15.60 2.58
C MET A 71 8.85 15.19 3.96
N LYS A 72 7.80 15.86 4.41
CA LYS A 72 6.97 15.41 5.54
C LYS A 72 5.53 15.38 5.09
N PHE A 73 4.79 14.34 5.47
CA PHE A 73 3.36 14.23 5.20
C PHE A 73 2.70 13.21 6.12
N THR A 74 1.38 13.27 6.19
CA THR A 74 0.52 12.28 6.84
C THR A 74 -0.13 11.42 5.76
N ALA A 75 -0.10 10.10 5.94
CA ALA A 75 -0.79 9.13 5.11
C ALA A 75 -1.81 8.36 5.95
N ILE A 76 -3.10 8.44 5.61
CA ILE A 76 -4.15 7.60 6.19
C ILE A 76 -4.55 6.58 5.13
N HIS A 77 -4.38 5.32 5.46
CA HIS A 77 -4.64 4.20 4.56
C HIS A 77 -5.81 3.37 5.08
N PHE A 78 -6.87 3.30 4.30
CA PHE A 78 -7.98 2.37 4.49
C PHE A 78 -7.79 1.21 3.54
N TYR A 79 -7.80 -0.02 4.04
CA TYR A 79 -7.67 -1.21 3.21
C TYR A 79 -8.66 -2.28 3.60
N GLU A 80 -9.10 -3.05 2.61
CA GLU A 80 -9.98 -4.18 2.80
C GLU A 80 -9.16 -5.47 2.93
N SER A 81 -9.64 -6.37 3.77
CA SER A 81 -9.08 -7.71 3.97
C SER A 81 -10.21 -8.73 3.95
N PRO A 82 -10.02 -9.92 3.33
CA PRO A 82 -11.06 -10.92 3.26
C PRO A 82 -11.41 -11.45 4.66
N SER A 83 -12.71 -11.61 4.93
CA SER A 83 -13.17 -12.27 6.14
C SER A 83 -13.52 -13.73 5.87
N ARG A 84 -13.57 -14.53 6.93
CA ARG A 84 -14.00 -15.93 6.84
C ARG A 84 -15.47 -16.09 6.40
N GLN A 85 -16.28 -15.03 6.48
CA GLN A 85 -17.69 -15.01 6.10
C GLN A 85 -17.89 -14.50 4.67
N GLY A 86 -16.85 -14.21 3.90
CA GLY A 86 -16.93 -13.75 2.51
C GLY A 86 -17.27 -12.27 2.35
N HIS A 87 -17.26 -11.47 3.44
CA HIS A 87 -17.41 -10.03 3.37
C HIS A 87 -16.08 -9.37 3.73
N PRO A 88 -15.54 -8.42 2.94
CA PRO A 88 -14.31 -7.74 3.28
C PRO A 88 -14.47 -6.89 4.55
N LEU A 89 -13.46 -6.94 5.40
CA LEU A 89 -13.32 -6.07 6.57
C LEU A 89 -12.43 -4.90 6.19
N ALA A 90 -12.78 -3.70 6.64
CA ALA A 90 -11.96 -2.51 6.46
C ALA A 90 -11.10 -2.26 7.71
N PHE A 91 -9.83 -1.97 7.48
CA PHE A 91 -8.86 -1.57 8.51
C PHE A 91 -8.24 -0.24 8.15
N THR A 92 -7.71 0.45 9.16
CA THR A 92 -7.11 1.77 8.97
C THR A 92 -5.71 1.82 9.58
N THR A 93 -4.79 2.46 8.87
CA THR A 93 -3.49 2.86 9.40
C THR A 93 -3.28 4.35 9.19
N LYS A 94 -2.56 5.01 10.12
CA LYS A 94 -2.07 6.37 9.95
C LYS A 94 -0.54 6.34 10.04
N SER A 95 0.13 6.88 9.03
CA SER A 95 1.58 7.00 8.98
C SER A 95 1.98 8.48 8.97
N GLU A 96 2.88 8.85 9.88
CA GLU A 96 3.60 10.12 9.84
C GLU A 96 4.96 9.87 9.19
N VAL A 97 5.12 10.41 8.01
CA VAL A 97 6.27 10.15 7.15
C VAL A 97 7.20 11.35 7.14
N THR A 98 8.49 11.11 7.33
CA THR A 98 9.55 12.08 7.11
C THR A 98 10.65 11.40 6.31
N LEU A 99 11.06 12.02 5.21
CA LEU A 99 12.21 11.55 4.44
C LEU A 99 13.17 12.68 4.11
N GLN A 100 14.41 12.32 3.88
CA GLN A 100 15.45 13.17 3.30
C GLN A 100 16.23 12.36 2.28
N ARG A 101 16.19 12.82 1.04
CA ARG A 101 16.91 12.17 -0.06
C ARG A 101 18.42 12.33 0.10
N PRO A 102 19.20 11.34 -0.32
CA PRO A 102 18.78 10.12 -1.02
C PRO A 102 18.52 8.92 -0.10
N ASP A 103 18.81 9.01 1.19
CA ASP A 103 19.11 7.85 2.03
C ASP A 103 18.50 7.88 3.45
N LYS A 104 17.46 8.67 3.69
CA LYS A 104 16.86 8.74 5.04
C LYS A 104 15.34 8.66 4.97
N LEU A 105 14.75 7.80 5.80
CA LEU A 105 13.32 7.62 5.92
C LEU A 105 12.93 7.31 7.37
N ARG A 106 11.87 7.96 7.83
CA ARG A 106 11.20 7.66 9.09
C ARG A 106 9.70 7.51 8.83
N VAL A 107 9.11 6.43 9.30
CA VAL A 107 7.66 6.20 9.28
C VAL A 107 7.21 5.82 10.68
N ILE A 108 6.32 6.60 11.26
CA ILE A 108 5.67 6.27 12.54
C ILE A 108 4.23 5.90 12.22
N MET A 109 3.86 4.66 12.48
CA MET A 109 2.56 4.12 12.11
C MET A 109 1.73 3.77 13.34
N SER A 110 0.52 4.35 13.40
CA SER A 110 -0.58 3.89 14.25
C SER A 110 -1.58 3.12 13.39
N ALA A 111 -2.24 2.13 13.95
CA ALA A 111 -3.16 1.28 13.21
C ALA A 111 -4.32 0.80 14.08
N ASP A 112 -5.32 0.15 13.47
CA ASP A 112 -6.33 -0.63 14.16
C ASP A 112 -5.75 -1.91 14.83
N GLY A 113 -4.46 -2.15 14.60
CA GLY A 113 -3.60 -3.13 15.26
C GLY A 113 -2.40 -2.47 15.97
N PRO A 114 -1.35 -3.23 16.28
CA PRO A 114 -0.15 -2.72 16.94
C PRO A 114 0.51 -1.58 16.16
N ALA A 115 0.96 -0.54 16.87
CA ALA A 115 1.77 0.51 16.29
C ALA A 115 3.16 -0.01 15.89
N SER A 116 3.75 0.60 14.88
CA SER A 116 5.12 0.29 14.45
C SER A 116 5.89 1.56 14.06
N GLU A 117 7.20 1.47 14.16
CA GLU A 117 8.10 2.55 13.77
C GLU A 117 9.18 2.00 12.84
N PHE A 118 9.45 2.72 11.77
CA PHE A 118 10.49 2.37 10.79
C PHE A 118 11.47 3.53 10.68
N TYR A 119 12.76 3.21 10.76
CA TYR A 119 13.86 4.16 10.66
C TYR A 119 14.89 3.64 9.66
N TYR A 120 15.32 4.52 8.77
CA TYR A 120 16.42 4.29 7.85
C TYR A 120 17.32 5.51 7.84
N ASP A 121 18.61 5.35 8.16
CA ASP A 121 19.59 6.42 8.34
C ASP A 121 20.66 6.47 7.24
N GLY A 122 20.48 5.69 6.17
CA GLY A 122 21.45 5.55 5.08
C GLY A 122 22.45 4.41 5.26
N LYS A 123 22.44 3.75 6.42
CA LYS A 123 23.33 2.62 6.74
C LYS A 123 22.60 1.42 7.31
N LYS A 124 21.56 1.68 8.10
CA LYS A 124 20.78 0.66 8.77
C LYS A 124 19.28 0.93 8.62
N ILE A 125 18.52 -0.15 8.54
CA ILE A 125 17.09 -0.19 8.74
C ILE A 125 16.83 -0.68 10.14
N MET A 126 15.92 -0.02 10.86
CA MET A 126 15.37 -0.48 12.14
C MET A 126 13.84 -0.51 12.02
N ALA A 127 13.23 -1.68 12.21
CA ALA A 127 11.80 -1.86 12.35
C ALA A 127 11.49 -2.15 13.81
N TYR A 128 10.78 -1.25 14.49
CA TYR A 128 10.53 -1.28 15.92
C TYR A 128 9.05 -1.48 16.21
N ALA A 129 8.75 -2.44 17.08
CA ALA A 129 7.43 -2.72 17.63
C ALA A 129 7.37 -2.22 19.09
N PRO A 130 6.80 -1.03 19.35
CA PRO A 130 6.88 -0.39 20.66
C PRO A 130 6.16 -1.16 21.77
N ALA A 131 5.03 -1.81 21.45
CA ALA A 131 4.22 -2.53 22.42
C ALA A 131 4.95 -3.77 22.98
N GLU A 132 5.67 -4.48 22.09
CA GLU A 132 6.43 -5.68 22.42
C GLU A 132 7.86 -5.36 22.85
N ASN A 133 8.30 -4.11 22.64
CA ASN A 133 9.68 -3.67 22.83
C ASN A 133 10.69 -4.54 22.06
N LEU A 134 10.35 -4.81 20.76
CA LEU A 134 11.17 -5.61 19.85
C LEU A 134 11.68 -4.75 18.69
N VAL A 135 12.91 -4.96 18.28
CA VAL A 135 13.52 -4.30 17.11
C VAL A 135 14.18 -5.31 16.18
N ALA A 136 13.86 -5.21 14.90
CA ALA A 136 14.59 -5.88 13.82
C ALA A 136 15.53 -4.88 13.16
N VAL A 137 16.81 -5.25 13.03
CA VAL A 137 17.85 -4.37 12.46
C VAL A 137 18.55 -5.09 11.31
N ALA A 138 18.76 -4.36 10.21
CA ALA A 138 19.55 -4.83 9.06
C ALA A 138 20.50 -3.74 8.56
N ASP A 139 21.60 -4.13 7.94
CA ASP A 139 22.39 -3.22 7.11
C ASP A 139 21.57 -2.82 5.87
N ALA A 140 21.64 -1.58 5.47
CA ALA A 140 20.81 -1.03 4.41
C ALA A 140 21.64 -0.55 3.21
N PRO A 141 21.11 -0.66 1.98
CA PRO A 141 21.70 -0.06 0.80
C PRO A 141 21.61 1.48 0.86
N PRO A 142 22.36 2.21 -0.02
CA PRO A 142 22.57 3.65 0.14
C PRO A 142 21.44 4.54 -0.42
N THR A 143 20.28 3.99 -0.80
CA THR A 143 19.15 4.78 -1.32
C THR A 143 17.84 4.35 -0.70
N ILE A 144 16.87 5.27 -0.63
CA ILE A 144 15.51 4.98 -0.14
C ILE A 144 14.87 3.86 -0.96
N ASP A 145 14.95 3.90 -2.29
CA ASP A 145 14.36 2.92 -3.20
C ASP A 145 14.87 1.51 -2.91
N ALA A 146 16.19 1.34 -2.85
CA ALA A 146 16.78 0.04 -2.55
C ALA A 146 16.53 -0.42 -1.11
N ALA A 147 16.42 0.50 -0.14
CA ALA A 147 16.09 0.18 1.24
C ALA A 147 14.63 -0.29 1.38
N LEU A 148 13.70 0.32 0.64
CA LEU A 148 12.29 -0.13 0.58
C LEU A 148 12.18 -1.51 -0.08
N GLU A 149 12.90 -1.74 -1.18
CA GLU A 149 12.96 -3.04 -1.85
C GLU A 149 13.50 -4.13 -0.90
N GLN A 150 14.60 -3.86 -0.19
CA GLN A 150 15.14 -4.78 0.81
C GLN A 150 14.16 -5.04 1.95
N ALA A 151 13.50 -4.01 2.49
CA ALA A 151 12.53 -4.14 3.57
C ALA A 151 11.35 -5.01 3.15
N TYR A 152 10.87 -4.85 1.92
CA TYR A 152 9.82 -5.69 1.36
C TYR A 152 10.24 -7.15 1.20
N HIS A 153 11.35 -7.42 0.50
CA HIS A 153 11.77 -8.79 0.21
C HIS A 153 12.28 -9.55 1.43
N SER A 154 12.98 -8.86 2.35
CA SER A 154 13.60 -9.50 3.49
C SER A 154 12.70 -9.61 4.72
N ALA A 155 11.72 -8.72 4.88
CA ALA A 155 10.93 -8.63 6.11
C ALA A 155 9.43 -8.40 5.87
N ALA A 156 8.95 -8.43 4.62
CA ALA A 156 7.57 -8.14 4.24
C ALA A 156 7.07 -6.76 4.71
N ILE A 157 7.98 -5.80 4.85
CA ILE A 157 7.62 -4.43 5.21
C ILE A 157 7.28 -3.65 3.95
N TYR A 158 6.07 -3.12 3.90
CA TYR A 158 5.51 -2.38 2.78
C TYR A 158 4.81 -1.11 3.27
N PHE A 159 4.91 -0.03 2.49
CA PHE A 159 4.19 1.20 2.73
C PHE A 159 3.30 1.55 1.52
N PRO A 160 2.00 1.87 1.72
CA PRO A 160 1.07 2.11 0.62
C PRO A 160 1.33 3.39 -0.18
N PHE A 161 2.34 4.15 0.19
CA PHE A 161 2.79 5.39 -0.44
C PHE A 161 4.21 5.28 -1.04
N ASP A 162 4.81 4.09 -1.07
CA ASP A 162 6.20 3.92 -1.50
C ASP A 162 6.41 4.39 -2.95
N ASP A 163 5.49 4.12 -3.86
CA ASP A 163 5.55 4.57 -5.25
C ASP A 163 5.65 6.10 -5.42
N TRP A 164 5.25 6.88 -4.40
CA TRP A 164 5.29 8.34 -4.44
C TRP A 164 6.56 8.94 -3.81
N ILE A 165 7.33 8.15 -3.07
CA ILE A 165 8.53 8.63 -2.36
C ILE A 165 9.85 8.14 -2.97
N VAL A 166 9.80 7.24 -3.95
CA VAL A 166 10.96 6.80 -4.73
C VAL A 166 11.60 7.94 -5.53
N ALA A 167 12.77 7.72 -6.09
CA ALA A 167 13.53 8.75 -6.81
C ALA A 167 12.81 9.22 -8.09
N ASP A 168 12.12 8.32 -8.78
CA ASP A 168 11.34 8.62 -10.00
C ASP A 168 9.96 7.94 -9.94
N PRO A 169 8.97 8.59 -9.27
CA PRO A 169 7.62 8.05 -9.14
C PRO A 169 6.93 7.77 -10.49
N TYR A 170 7.17 8.60 -11.51
CA TYR A 170 6.54 8.41 -12.81
C TYR A 170 7.08 7.19 -13.55
N LYS A 171 8.36 6.92 -13.43
CA LYS A 171 8.96 5.73 -14.02
C LYS A 171 8.31 4.46 -13.44
N GLU A 172 8.18 4.38 -12.11
CA GLU A 172 7.53 3.24 -11.44
C GLU A 172 6.08 3.04 -11.95
N MET A 173 5.27 4.10 -11.94
CA MET A 173 3.86 4.05 -12.39
C MET A 173 3.71 3.74 -13.88
N SER A 174 4.66 4.16 -14.73
CA SER A 174 4.50 4.07 -16.19
C SER A 174 4.94 2.74 -16.79
N GLU A 175 5.79 1.96 -16.12
CA GLU A 175 6.30 0.67 -16.66
C GLU A 175 5.18 -0.33 -16.93
N GLY A 176 4.15 -0.39 -16.10
CA GLY A 176 3.00 -1.28 -16.24
C GLY A 176 1.72 -0.62 -16.74
N MET A 177 1.76 0.67 -17.07
CA MET A 177 0.57 1.45 -17.37
C MET A 177 -0.06 1.04 -18.71
N LYS A 178 -1.31 0.58 -18.65
CA LYS A 178 -2.10 0.13 -19.80
C LYS A 178 -3.22 1.09 -20.18
N LEU A 179 -3.65 1.93 -19.24
CA LEU A 179 -4.76 2.87 -19.41
C LEU A 179 -4.45 4.10 -18.56
N ALA A 180 -4.70 5.29 -19.09
CA ALA A 180 -4.71 6.53 -18.31
C ALA A 180 -5.68 7.52 -18.95
N TYR A 181 -6.57 8.14 -18.18
CA TYR A 181 -7.48 9.16 -18.65
C TYR A 181 -7.80 10.20 -17.59
N TYR A 182 -8.14 11.40 -18.05
CA TYR A 182 -8.55 12.51 -17.21
C TYR A 182 -10.06 12.45 -16.95
N ILE A 183 -10.46 12.57 -15.68
CA ILE A 183 -11.88 12.52 -15.27
C ILE A 183 -12.50 13.92 -15.21
N GLY A 184 -11.77 14.88 -14.65
CA GLY A 184 -12.28 16.23 -14.38
C GLY A 184 -11.62 16.83 -13.14
N GLN A 185 -12.23 17.89 -12.59
CA GLN A 185 -11.77 18.51 -11.35
C GLN A 185 -12.73 18.24 -10.19
N SER A 186 -12.17 18.21 -8.98
CA SER A 186 -12.92 18.17 -7.72
C SER A 186 -12.46 19.30 -6.81
N LYS A 187 -13.41 19.87 -6.02
CA LYS A 187 -13.13 20.86 -4.97
C LYS A 187 -13.43 20.32 -3.57
N VAL A 188 -13.60 19.01 -3.46
CA VAL A 188 -14.02 18.33 -2.21
C VAL A 188 -12.83 17.72 -1.48
N VAL A 189 -11.90 17.12 -2.23
CA VAL A 189 -10.79 16.36 -1.66
C VAL A 189 -9.62 17.28 -1.35
N GLY A 190 -9.08 17.17 -0.12
CA GLY A 190 -7.86 17.86 0.30
C GLY A 190 -7.98 19.36 0.49
N GLY A 191 -9.20 19.91 0.59
CA GLY A 191 -9.44 21.33 0.83
C GLY A 191 -8.95 22.27 -0.29
N THR A 192 -8.70 21.74 -1.50
CA THR A 192 -8.20 22.47 -2.66
C THR A 192 -8.84 21.98 -3.95
N THR A 193 -8.62 22.65 -5.06
CA THR A 193 -8.97 22.10 -6.38
C THR A 193 -7.97 21.00 -6.75
N THR A 194 -8.49 19.83 -7.09
CA THR A 194 -7.70 18.69 -7.55
C THR A 194 -8.09 18.29 -8.96
N ASP A 195 -7.13 17.93 -9.79
CA ASP A 195 -7.34 17.19 -11.03
C ASP A 195 -7.49 15.70 -10.73
N MET A 196 -8.53 15.08 -11.28
CA MET A 196 -8.78 13.66 -11.12
C MET A 196 -8.33 12.92 -12.36
N VAL A 197 -7.50 11.90 -12.16
CA VAL A 197 -7.05 10.97 -13.20
C VAL A 197 -7.32 9.54 -12.78
N ALA A 198 -7.57 8.66 -13.76
CA ALA A 198 -7.60 7.23 -13.50
C ALA A 198 -6.60 6.54 -14.42
N TYR A 199 -5.96 5.48 -13.91
CA TYR A 199 -5.00 4.68 -14.66
C TYR A 199 -5.00 3.23 -14.19
N ILE A 200 -4.50 2.34 -15.04
CA ILE A 200 -4.24 0.94 -14.68
C ILE A 200 -2.74 0.73 -14.74
N ASP A 201 -2.20 0.30 -13.63
CA ASP A 201 -0.81 -0.11 -13.48
C ASP A 201 -0.74 -1.50 -12.85
N HIS A 202 0.03 -2.43 -13.46
CA HIS A 202 0.26 -3.81 -12.97
C HIS A 202 -0.99 -4.54 -12.46
N GLY A 203 -2.14 -4.36 -13.15
CA GLY A 203 -3.40 -5.02 -12.76
C GLY A 203 -4.18 -4.33 -11.64
N VAL A 204 -3.73 -3.16 -11.21
CA VAL A 204 -4.43 -2.30 -10.24
C VAL A 204 -5.07 -1.13 -10.96
N PHE A 205 -6.39 -0.95 -10.81
CA PHE A 205 -7.07 0.28 -11.23
C PHE A 205 -6.95 1.32 -10.15
N ILE A 206 -6.39 2.46 -10.49
CA ILE A 206 -6.12 3.55 -9.54
C ILE A 206 -6.82 4.82 -10.03
N GLN A 207 -7.56 5.46 -9.15
CA GLN A 207 -8.03 6.83 -9.31
C GLN A 207 -7.26 7.74 -8.35
N ALA A 208 -6.70 8.83 -8.88
CA ALA A 208 -5.89 9.76 -8.11
C ALA A 208 -6.46 11.20 -8.19
N TRP A 209 -6.39 11.90 -7.07
CA TRP A 209 -6.71 13.33 -6.92
C TRP A 209 -5.41 14.07 -6.65
N ILE A 210 -4.98 14.86 -7.63
CA ILE A 210 -3.74 15.62 -7.60
C ILE A 210 -4.05 17.11 -7.50
N GLY A 211 -3.44 17.82 -6.57
CA GLY A 211 -3.62 19.25 -6.42
C GLY A 211 -3.35 19.99 -7.74
N ALA A 212 -4.32 20.77 -8.21
CA ALA A 212 -4.24 21.41 -9.52
C ALA A 212 -3.12 22.46 -9.60
N GLU A 213 -2.80 23.11 -8.47
CA GLU A 213 -1.74 24.13 -8.38
C GLU A 213 -0.42 23.53 -7.91
N ASP A 214 -0.39 22.88 -6.76
CA ASP A 214 0.83 22.42 -6.09
C ASP A 214 1.31 21.05 -6.56
N LYS A 215 0.54 20.34 -7.38
CA LYS A 215 0.83 19.01 -7.96
C LYS A 215 1.05 17.90 -6.92
N LEU A 216 0.56 18.10 -5.68
CA LEU A 216 0.71 17.10 -4.63
C LEU A 216 -0.49 16.15 -4.59
N PRO A 217 -0.28 14.83 -4.45
CA PRO A 217 -1.37 13.88 -4.33
C PRO A 217 -2.14 14.10 -3.02
N ARG A 218 -3.47 13.95 -3.07
CA ARG A 218 -4.39 14.11 -1.95
C ARG A 218 -5.10 12.83 -1.59
N LEU A 219 -5.52 12.09 -2.60
CA LEU A 219 -6.23 10.83 -2.41
C LEU A 219 -5.93 9.91 -3.58
N LEU A 220 -5.75 8.64 -3.25
CA LEU A 220 -5.67 7.54 -4.20
C LEU A 220 -6.71 6.50 -3.80
N HIS A 221 -7.43 5.99 -4.77
CA HIS A 221 -8.36 4.87 -4.58
C HIS A 221 -7.96 3.77 -5.55
N ALA A 222 -7.56 2.62 -5.00
CA ALA A 222 -7.08 1.49 -5.76
C ALA A 222 -8.03 0.30 -5.67
N THR A 223 -8.19 -0.43 -6.76
CA THR A 223 -8.94 -1.69 -6.84
C THR A 223 -8.05 -2.73 -7.52
N TYR A 224 -7.82 -3.86 -6.87
CA TYR A 224 -7.06 -4.98 -7.42
C TYR A 224 -7.93 -5.75 -8.42
N LEU A 225 -7.63 -5.65 -9.71
CA LEU A 225 -8.48 -6.21 -10.77
C LEU A 225 -8.40 -7.73 -10.87
N GLU A 226 -7.25 -8.31 -10.49
CA GLU A 226 -6.99 -9.74 -10.53
C GLU A 226 -7.43 -10.45 -9.24
N ASP A 227 -7.75 -9.70 -8.18
CA ASP A 227 -8.30 -10.24 -6.93
C ASP A 227 -9.77 -10.65 -7.16
N PRO A 228 -10.16 -11.91 -6.86
CA PRO A 228 -11.53 -12.36 -6.99
C PRO A 228 -12.56 -11.54 -6.20
N GLU A 229 -12.15 -11.01 -5.05
CA GLU A 229 -12.99 -10.14 -4.19
C GLU A 229 -12.90 -8.66 -4.58
N ARG A 230 -11.98 -8.31 -5.48
CA ARG A 230 -11.70 -6.93 -5.92
C ARG A 230 -11.50 -5.99 -4.74
N LEU A 231 -10.68 -6.40 -3.80
CA LEU A 231 -10.37 -5.63 -2.60
C LEU A 231 -9.87 -4.24 -2.97
N ARG A 232 -10.21 -3.28 -2.11
CA ARG A 232 -9.95 -1.87 -2.36
C ARG A 232 -9.04 -1.28 -1.30
N HIS A 233 -8.29 -0.29 -1.73
CA HIS A 233 -7.47 0.55 -0.86
C HIS A 233 -7.79 2.00 -1.12
N THR A 234 -7.79 2.80 -0.07
CA THR A 234 -7.88 4.25 -0.17
C THR A 234 -6.78 4.87 0.66
N LEU A 235 -5.95 5.69 0.03
CA LEU A 235 -4.85 6.40 0.66
C LEU A 235 -5.14 7.90 0.62
N VAL A 236 -5.27 8.52 1.78
CA VAL A 236 -5.42 9.98 1.94
C VAL A 236 -4.08 10.55 2.36
N LEU A 237 -3.61 11.56 1.63
CA LEU A 237 -2.33 12.22 1.85
C LEU A 237 -2.55 13.69 2.20
N SER A 238 -1.98 14.12 3.33
CA SER A 238 -2.16 15.47 3.87
C SER A 238 -0.90 16.01 4.55
N ASP A 239 -0.96 17.23 5.02
CA ASP A 239 0.07 17.90 5.81
C ASP A 239 1.44 17.97 5.12
N TRP A 240 1.42 18.07 3.79
CA TRP A 240 2.61 18.13 2.96
C TRP A 240 3.52 19.30 3.32
N GLN A 241 4.77 19.01 3.63
CA GLN A 241 5.86 19.97 3.80
C GLN A 241 7.05 19.49 2.96
N LEU A 242 7.36 20.22 1.91
CA LEU A 242 8.51 19.94 1.04
C LEU A 242 9.62 20.91 1.37
N ASP A 243 10.86 20.40 1.35
CA ASP A 243 12.10 21.15 1.58
C ASP A 243 12.17 21.87 2.94
N ALA A 244 11.37 21.39 3.91
CA ALA A 244 11.44 21.86 5.29
C ALA A 244 12.68 21.29 6.00
N ALA A 245 13.24 22.06 6.94
CA ALA A 245 14.35 21.60 7.74
C ALA A 245 13.97 20.36 8.56
N VAL A 246 14.86 19.36 8.56
CA VAL A 246 14.71 18.12 9.31
C VAL A 246 15.89 17.99 10.29
N PRO A 247 15.63 17.89 11.61
CA PRO A 247 16.67 17.65 12.60
C PRO A 247 17.46 16.36 12.30
N PRO A 248 18.79 16.33 12.49
CA PRO A 248 19.62 15.16 12.16
C PRO A 248 19.25 13.88 12.91
N ASP A 249 18.71 13.98 14.11
CA ASP A 249 18.30 12.88 14.98
C ASP A 249 16.90 12.30 14.63
N THR A 250 16.20 12.90 13.67
CA THR A 250 14.87 12.46 13.22
C THR A 250 14.87 11.00 12.75
N PHE A 251 15.96 10.54 12.14
CA PHE A 251 16.06 9.22 11.51
C PHE A 251 16.67 8.15 12.42
N ALA A 252 16.77 8.45 13.72
CA ALA A 252 17.24 7.53 14.75
C ALA A 252 16.26 7.47 15.91
N SER A 253 16.27 6.36 16.66
CA SER A 253 15.47 6.19 17.86
C SER A 253 16.30 5.51 18.96
N ALA A 254 16.52 6.22 20.05
CA ALA A 254 17.20 5.64 21.22
C ALA A 254 16.38 4.50 21.84
N LYS A 255 15.05 4.57 21.78
CA LYS A 255 14.16 3.50 22.24
C LYS A 255 14.33 2.27 21.38
N ALA A 256 14.24 2.41 20.05
CA ALA A 256 14.45 1.30 19.13
C ALA A 256 15.86 0.68 19.29
N ALA A 257 16.89 1.52 19.43
CA ALA A 257 18.27 1.05 19.60
C ALA A 257 18.51 0.27 20.91
N SER A 258 17.67 0.48 21.94
CA SER A 258 17.74 -0.23 23.23
C SER A 258 16.73 -1.37 23.38
N ALA A 259 15.88 -1.61 22.39
CA ALA A 259 14.86 -2.65 22.40
C ALA A 259 15.48 -4.06 22.28
N ASN A 260 14.70 -5.08 22.62
CA ASN A 260 15.12 -6.46 22.48
C ASN A 260 15.25 -6.83 20.99
N PRO A 261 16.36 -7.46 20.57
CA PRO A 261 16.56 -7.78 19.17
C PRO A 261 15.65 -8.93 18.70
N MET A 262 15.17 -8.82 17.46
CA MET A 262 14.53 -9.90 16.73
C MET A 262 15.12 -10.01 15.31
N PRO A 263 14.97 -11.16 14.63
CA PRO A 263 15.43 -11.26 13.25
C PRO A 263 14.74 -10.28 12.30
N PHE A 264 15.52 -9.63 11.43
CA PHE A 264 15.00 -8.92 10.27
C PHE A 264 14.74 -9.95 9.16
N ALA A 265 13.59 -10.59 9.20
CA ALA A 265 13.28 -11.73 8.35
C ALA A 265 11.80 -11.73 7.95
N HIS A 266 11.53 -12.26 6.75
CA HIS A 266 10.17 -12.43 6.24
C HIS A 266 9.41 -13.40 7.15
N PRO A 267 8.19 -13.08 7.63
CA PRO A 267 7.41 -13.94 8.53
C PRO A 267 7.03 -15.30 7.89
N HIS A 268 7.00 -15.36 6.55
CA HIS A 268 6.76 -16.57 5.76
C HIS A 268 7.80 -16.66 4.64
N PRO A 269 9.02 -17.11 4.91
CA PRO A 269 10.12 -17.13 3.94
C PRO A 269 9.81 -17.99 2.70
N GLU A 270 8.94 -19.01 2.81
CA GLU A 270 8.46 -19.83 1.71
C GLU A 270 7.52 -19.08 0.73
N ALA A 271 6.96 -17.95 1.16
CA ALA A 271 6.08 -17.10 0.34
C ALA A 271 6.85 -15.96 -0.35
N SER A 272 8.16 -15.86 -0.15
CA SER A 272 8.97 -14.81 -0.78
C SER A 272 8.96 -14.95 -2.30
N PRO A 273 8.75 -13.85 -3.07
CA PRO A 273 8.81 -13.89 -4.53
C PRO A 273 10.22 -14.32 -4.96
N GLY A 274 10.35 -15.51 -5.56
CA GLY A 274 11.62 -16.06 -6.05
C GLY A 274 12.04 -17.39 -5.44
N THR A 275 11.36 -17.91 -4.42
CA THR A 275 11.57 -19.28 -3.94
C THR A 275 10.62 -20.19 -4.73
N GLU A 276 11.11 -20.81 -5.81
CA GLU A 276 10.40 -21.93 -6.43
C GLU A 276 10.21 -23.04 -5.38
N PRO A 277 9.00 -23.64 -5.25
CA PRO A 277 8.81 -24.76 -4.37
C PRO A 277 9.68 -25.92 -4.89
N THR A 278 10.74 -26.24 -4.15
CA THR A 278 11.49 -27.48 -4.41
C THR A 278 10.49 -28.62 -4.30
N ALA A 279 10.29 -29.31 -5.42
CA ALA A 279 9.40 -30.46 -5.56
C ALA A 279 9.68 -31.45 -4.43
N LYS A 280 8.71 -31.62 -3.52
CA LYS A 280 8.76 -32.62 -2.46
C LYS A 280 9.06 -33.98 -3.07
N GLY A 281 10.16 -34.58 -2.67
CA GLY A 281 10.62 -35.87 -3.10
C GLY A 281 9.51 -36.92 -3.01
N LYS A 282 9.38 -37.70 -4.06
CA LYS A 282 8.48 -38.83 -4.19
C LYS A 282 8.73 -39.82 -3.06
N PRO A 283 7.72 -40.27 -2.31
CA PRO A 283 7.93 -41.24 -1.24
C PRO A 283 8.47 -42.56 -1.80
N PRO A 284 9.34 -43.29 -1.05
CA PRO A 284 9.91 -44.56 -1.53
C PRO A 284 8.80 -45.62 -1.66
N LYS A 285 8.79 -46.32 -2.80
CA LYS A 285 7.94 -47.50 -3.00
C LYS A 285 8.34 -48.55 -2.02
N LYS A 286 7.39 -49.00 -1.18
CA LYS A 286 7.55 -50.24 -0.39
C LYS A 286 7.62 -51.44 -1.32
N GLN A 287 8.65 -52.22 -1.20
CA GLN A 287 8.75 -53.59 -1.69
C GLN A 287 7.92 -54.53 -0.80
#